data_df2eab28f202657d8fcfa08fbbcfc242
#
_entry.id   df2eab28f202657d8fcfa08fbbcfc242
#
_cell.length_a   1.000
_cell.length_b   1.000
_cell.length_c   1.000
_cell.angle_alpha   90.00
_cell.angle_beta   90.00
_cell.angle_gamma   90.00
#
_symmetry.space_group_name_H-M   'P 1'
#
loop_
_entity.id
_entity.type
_entity.pdbx_description
1 polymer ?
#
loop_
_entity_poly.entity_id
_entity_poly.type
_entity_poly.pdbx_seq_one_letter_code
_entity_poly.pdbx_strand_id
1 'polypeptide(L)'
;MSEIKRLEINYKTDELFENFRAFGNKDLYMVNELNGQMIDASSDSPFYGIFVGDQLGARMALLKKGDVEEIYFPDFEDYILLWKLEVLPKYQNRGYASELIDFAKSFNMPIKAIGRNDSKDFFLHHGFTDVEAKNIEEHDVLLWKP
;
A
#
# COMPACT_ATOMS: atom_id res chain seq x y z
N MET A 1 8.12 15.94 -9.50
CA MET A 1 7.93 14.86 -8.52
C MET A 1 6.84 15.25 -7.54
N SER A 2 5.90 14.35 -7.29
CA SER A 2 4.78 14.63 -6.41
C SER A 2 5.20 14.56 -4.95
N GLU A 3 4.57 15.38 -4.12
CA GLU A 3 4.73 15.28 -2.68
C GLU A 3 3.87 14.15 -2.14
N ILE A 4 4.49 13.25 -1.37
CA ILE A 4 3.78 12.14 -0.74
C ILE A 4 3.53 12.53 0.71
N LYS A 5 2.26 12.51 1.11
CA LYS A 5 1.83 12.90 2.44
C LYS A 5 1.33 11.70 3.23
N ARG A 6 1.67 11.65 4.53
CA ARG A 6 1.01 10.72 5.44
C ARG A 6 -0.41 11.23 5.68
N LEU A 7 -1.40 10.37 5.50
CA LEU A 7 -2.79 10.73 5.69
C LEU A 7 -3.18 10.57 7.16
N GLU A 8 -3.92 11.55 7.69
CA GLU A 8 -4.40 11.48 9.06
C GLU A 8 -5.52 10.45 9.21
N ILE A 9 -5.64 9.84 10.39
CA ILE A 9 -6.67 8.87 10.68
C ILE A 9 -7.89 9.61 11.23
N ASN A 10 -8.78 10.04 10.33
CA ASN A 10 -9.98 10.79 10.69
C ASN A 10 -11.05 10.70 9.60
N TYR A 11 -12.19 11.35 9.84
CA TYR A 11 -13.31 11.35 8.89
C TYR A 11 -12.98 12.00 7.55
N LYS A 12 -12.07 12.96 7.53
CA LYS A 12 -11.65 13.60 6.28
C LYS A 12 -10.97 12.59 5.36
N THR A 13 -10.11 11.75 5.90
CA THR A 13 -9.47 10.67 5.13
C THR A 13 -10.52 9.66 4.66
N ASP A 14 -11.50 9.33 5.48
CA ASP A 14 -12.60 8.46 5.07
C ASP A 14 -13.35 9.05 3.87
N GLU A 15 -13.63 10.36 3.88
CA GLU A 15 -14.26 11.05 2.75
C GLU A 15 -13.39 10.98 1.49
N LEU A 16 -12.08 11.18 1.63
CA LEU A 16 -11.14 11.06 0.51
C LEU A 16 -11.14 9.64 -0.08
N PHE A 17 -11.33 8.62 0.76
CA PHE A 17 -11.36 7.23 0.32
C PHE A 17 -12.67 6.87 -0.40
N GLU A 18 -13.73 7.69 -0.28
CA GLU A 18 -14.99 7.47 -0.99
C GLU A 18 -14.82 7.37 -2.50
N ASN A 19 -13.95 8.21 -3.08
CA ASN A 19 -13.68 8.16 -4.52
C ASN A 19 -13.08 6.82 -4.94
N PHE A 20 -12.29 6.20 -4.08
CA PHE A 20 -11.73 4.88 -4.34
C PHE A 20 -12.78 3.78 -4.27
N ARG A 21 -13.80 3.94 -3.42
CA ARG A 21 -14.95 3.03 -3.40
C ARG A 21 -15.81 3.17 -4.65
N ALA A 22 -15.99 4.40 -5.12
CA ALA A 22 -16.84 4.68 -6.28
C ALA A 22 -16.18 4.33 -7.61
N PHE A 23 -14.86 4.56 -7.75
CA PHE A 23 -14.16 4.49 -9.02
C PHE A 23 -12.96 3.53 -9.02
N GLY A 24 -12.56 3.03 -7.88
CA GLY A 24 -11.40 2.16 -7.72
C GLY A 24 -11.72 0.69 -7.77
N ASN A 25 -10.74 -0.12 -7.39
CA ASN A 25 -10.85 -1.58 -7.39
C ASN A 25 -11.29 -2.10 -6.03
N LYS A 26 -12.29 -2.97 -6.03
CA LYS A 26 -12.85 -3.55 -4.82
C LYS A 26 -11.80 -4.30 -3.97
N ASP A 27 -10.86 -4.97 -4.61
CA ASP A 27 -9.82 -5.74 -3.91
C ASP A 27 -8.80 -4.83 -3.20
N LEU A 28 -8.81 -3.54 -3.48
CA LEU A 28 -7.88 -2.56 -2.91
C LEU A 28 -8.56 -1.60 -1.92
N TYR A 29 -9.81 -1.86 -1.53
CA TYR A 29 -10.50 -1.04 -0.53
C TYR A 29 -9.76 -1.08 0.81
N MET A 30 -9.69 0.09 1.47
CA MET A 30 -8.99 0.26 2.74
C MET A 30 -9.93 0.68 3.89
N VAL A 31 -11.22 0.43 3.76
CA VAL A 31 -12.21 0.84 4.78
C VAL A 31 -11.96 0.15 6.12
N ASN A 32 -11.74 -1.17 6.09
CA ASN A 32 -11.50 -1.93 7.31
C ASN A 32 -10.19 -1.50 7.98
N GLU A 33 -9.16 -1.25 7.18
CA GLU A 33 -7.87 -0.80 7.67
C GLU A 33 -7.99 0.56 8.35
N LEU A 34 -8.69 1.51 7.72
CA LEU A 34 -8.89 2.84 8.29
C LEU A 34 -9.72 2.78 9.58
N ASN A 35 -10.80 2.01 9.59
CA ASN A 35 -11.64 1.86 10.76
C ASN A 35 -10.87 1.24 11.93
N GLY A 36 -10.04 0.24 11.66
CA GLY A 36 -9.18 -0.36 12.68
C GLY A 36 -8.23 0.65 13.30
N GLN A 37 -7.64 1.53 12.50
CA GLN A 37 -6.74 2.57 13.00
C GLN A 37 -7.49 3.65 13.78
N MET A 38 -8.73 3.96 13.45
CA MET A 38 -9.55 4.90 14.21
C MET A 38 -9.87 4.39 15.62
N ILE A 39 -9.96 3.06 15.78
CA ILE A 39 -10.19 2.43 17.07
C ILE A 39 -8.91 2.41 17.90
N ASP A 40 -7.79 2.09 17.26
CA ASP A 40 -6.48 2.06 17.90
C ASP A 40 -5.74 3.37 17.62
N ALA A 41 -5.98 4.38 18.45
CA ALA A 41 -5.38 5.70 18.28
C ALA A 41 -3.92 5.78 18.75
N SER A 42 -3.30 4.67 19.15
CA SER A 42 -1.95 4.66 19.70
C SER A 42 -0.84 4.57 18.64
N SER A 43 -1.17 4.19 17.42
CA SER A 43 -0.19 3.99 16.35
C SER A 43 -0.21 5.12 15.32
N ASP A 44 0.93 5.34 14.66
CA ASP A 44 1.03 6.27 13.54
C ASP A 44 0.24 5.75 12.36
N SER A 45 -0.32 6.66 11.56
CA SER A 45 -1.07 6.29 10.35
C SER A 45 -0.20 5.50 9.37
N PRO A 46 -0.67 4.34 8.89
CA PRO A 46 0.03 3.59 7.84
C PRO A 46 -0.28 4.11 6.44
N PHE A 47 -1.17 5.09 6.31
CA PHE A 47 -1.66 5.55 5.01
C PHE A 47 -0.85 6.71 4.46
N TYR A 48 -0.49 6.61 3.18
CA TYR A 48 0.24 7.65 2.45
C TYR A 48 -0.50 7.93 1.16
N GLY A 49 -0.45 9.17 0.70
CA GLY A 49 -1.15 9.54 -0.51
C GLY A 49 -0.50 10.65 -1.32
N ILE A 50 -0.93 10.74 -2.56
CA ILE A 50 -0.56 11.80 -3.50
C ILE A 50 -1.83 12.55 -3.85
N PHE A 51 -1.83 13.86 -3.62
CA PHE A 51 -2.94 14.74 -4.00
C PHE A 51 -2.69 15.33 -5.39
N VAL A 52 -3.73 15.34 -6.20
CA VAL A 52 -3.75 16.04 -7.48
C VAL A 52 -4.76 17.17 -7.33
N GLY A 53 -4.26 18.39 -7.10
CA GLY A 53 -5.11 19.48 -6.64
C GLY A 53 -5.67 19.15 -5.24
N ASP A 54 -6.97 19.24 -5.09
CA ASP A 54 -7.65 18.93 -3.82
C ASP A 54 -8.10 17.48 -3.70
N GLN A 55 -7.88 16.68 -4.75
CA GLN A 55 -8.33 15.29 -4.78
C GLN A 55 -7.19 14.33 -4.44
N LEU A 56 -7.48 13.34 -3.60
CA LEU A 56 -6.55 12.23 -3.39
C LEU A 56 -6.58 11.36 -4.65
N GLY A 57 -5.45 11.29 -5.35
CA GLY A 57 -5.35 10.56 -6.63
C GLY A 57 -4.72 9.19 -6.52
N ALA A 58 -3.87 8.99 -5.51
CA ALA A 58 -3.20 7.72 -5.26
C ALA A 58 -3.00 7.53 -3.76
N ARG A 59 -3.02 6.28 -3.31
CA ARG A 59 -2.85 5.96 -1.89
C ARG A 59 -2.13 4.63 -1.71
N MET A 60 -1.52 4.46 -0.55
CA MET A 60 -0.78 3.25 -0.19
C MET A 60 -0.86 3.03 1.32
N ALA A 61 -0.97 1.78 1.74
CA ALA A 61 -0.86 1.41 3.15
C ALA A 61 0.44 0.65 3.37
N LEU A 62 1.27 1.13 4.30
CA LEU A 62 2.50 0.49 4.73
C LEU A 62 2.33 0.06 6.19
N LEU A 63 2.34 -1.24 6.41
CA LEU A 63 2.22 -1.84 7.74
C LEU A 63 3.59 -2.29 8.24
N LYS A 64 3.70 -2.48 9.55
CA LYS A 64 4.91 -3.00 10.17
C LYS A 64 4.79 -4.50 10.39
N LYS A 65 5.94 -5.17 10.52
CA LYS A 65 5.97 -6.58 10.91
C LYS A 65 5.14 -6.78 12.18
N GLY A 66 4.24 -7.75 12.13
CA GLY A 66 3.36 -8.06 13.26
C GLY A 66 1.99 -7.39 13.24
N ASP A 67 1.77 -6.38 12.39
CA ASP A 67 0.46 -5.73 12.28
C ASP A 67 -0.61 -6.64 11.67
N VAL A 68 -0.19 -7.59 10.84
CA VAL A 68 -1.06 -8.64 10.29
C VAL A 68 -0.36 -9.98 10.37
N GLU A 69 -1.13 -11.06 10.40
CA GLU A 69 -0.57 -12.41 10.45
C GLU A 69 0.05 -12.79 9.11
N GLU A 70 1.26 -13.33 9.15
CA GLU A 70 2.05 -13.65 7.98
C GLU A 70 2.67 -15.04 8.09
N ILE A 71 2.37 -15.93 7.16
CA ILE A 71 2.83 -17.32 7.24
C ILE A 71 3.81 -17.74 6.12
N TYR A 72 3.95 -16.95 5.06
CA TYR A 72 4.74 -17.35 3.89
C TYR A 72 5.76 -16.30 3.50
N PHE A 73 6.39 -15.66 4.46
CA PHE A 73 7.39 -14.64 4.18
C PHE A 73 8.72 -15.00 4.84
N PRO A 74 9.85 -14.75 4.16
CA PRO A 74 11.18 -14.99 4.78
C PRO A 74 11.29 -14.29 6.13
N ASP A 75 11.95 -14.94 7.08
CA ASP A 75 12.10 -14.43 8.43
C ASP A 75 13.14 -13.31 8.44
N PHE A 76 12.69 -12.08 8.49
CA PHE A 76 13.52 -10.90 8.71
C PHE A 76 13.27 -10.35 10.09
N GLU A 77 14.32 -9.78 10.70
CA GLU A 77 14.22 -9.14 11.99
C GLU A 77 13.19 -8.00 11.93
N ASP A 78 13.21 -7.24 10.83
CA ASP A 78 12.21 -6.19 10.59
C ASP A 78 11.96 -6.03 9.10
N TYR A 79 10.76 -5.59 8.73
CA TYR A 79 10.39 -5.31 7.34
C TYR A 79 9.13 -4.46 7.28
N ILE A 80 8.87 -3.90 6.09
CA ILE A 80 7.65 -3.16 5.79
C ILE A 80 6.75 -4.05 4.94
N LEU A 81 5.46 -4.09 5.29
CA LEU A 81 4.44 -4.73 4.46
C LEU A 81 3.74 -3.67 3.64
N LEU A 82 3.94 -3.70 2.32
CA LEU A 82 3.16 -2.88 1.40
C LEU A 82 1.83 -3.61 1.19
N TRP A 83 0.84 -3.21 1.97
CA TRP A 83 -0.42 -3.94 2.07
C TRP A 83 -1.32 -3.72 0.87
N LYS A 84 -1.55 -2.46 0.51
CA LYS A 84 -2.35 -2.08 -0.65
C LYS A 84 -1.82 -0.78 -1.25
N LEU A 85 -1.90 -0.68 -2.57
CA LEU A 85 -1.54 0.53 -3.31
C LEU A 85 -2.53 0.68 -4.46
N GLU A 86 -3.12 1.85 -4.60
CA GLU A 86 -4.09 2.11 -5.67
C GLU A 86 -3.95 3.53 -6.21
N VAL A 87 -4.07 3.66 -7.54
CA VAL A 87 -4.17 4.93 -8.24
C VAL A 87 -5.56 4.98 -8.88
N LEU A 88 -6.29 6.09 -8.67
CA LEU A 88 -7.59 6.27 -9.32
C LEU A 88 -7.45 6.19 -10.85
N PRO A 89 -8.42 5.60 -11.55
CA PRO A 89 -8.32 5.39 -13.00
C PRO A 89 -7.93 6.63 -13.79
N LYS A 90 -8.47 7.79 -13.46
CA LYS A 90 -8.18 9.03 -14.22
C LYS A 90 -6.77 9.55 -14.01
N TYR A 91 -6.05 9.05 -13.01
CA TYR A 91 -4.67 9.46 -12.71
C TYR A 91 -3.65 8.37 -13.02
N GLN A 92 -4.06 7.23 -13.57
CA GLN A 92 -3.16 6.16 -13.95
C GLN A 92 -2.25 6.56 -15.11
N ASN A 93 -1.13 5.86 -15.25
CA ASN A 93 -0.13 6.08 -16.31
C ASN A 93 0.56 7.45 -16.22
N ARG A 94 0.65 8.03 -15.04
CA ARG A 94 1.35 9.29 -14.77
C ARG A 94 2.55 9.13 -13.82
N GLY A 95 2.88 7.89 -13.45
CA GLY A 95 4.01 7.59 -12.59
C GLY A 95 3.75 7.66 -11.10
N TYR A 96 2.52 7.86 -10.64
CA TYR A 96 2.21 7.98 -9.21
C TYR A 96 2.48 6.69 -8.45
N ALA A 97 2.13 5.53 -9.03
CA ALA A 97 2.42 4.25 -8.39
C ALA A 97 3.92 4.06 -8.18
N SER A 98 4.73 4.42 -9.19
CA SER A 98 6.19 4.35 -9.11
C SER A 98 6.74 5.28 -8.03
N GLU A 99 6.17 6.48 -7.90
CA GLU A 99 6.58 7.42 -6.84
C GLU A 99 6.28 6.85 -5.45
N LEU A 100 5.13 6.19 -5.27
CA LEU A 100 4.80 5.55 -4.00
C LEU A 100 5.75 4.39 -3.69
N ILE A 101 6.11 3.58 -4.67
CA ILE A 101 7.09 2.50 -4.51
C ILE A 101 8.46 3.07 -4.10
N ASP A 102 8.92 4.11 -4.78
CA ASP A 102 10.19 4.75 -4.45
C ASP A 102 10.20 5.33 -3.03
N PHE A 103 9.06 5.88 -2.61
CA PHE A 103 8.89 6.35 -1.24
C PHE A 103 9.02 5.21 -0.22
N ALA A 104 8.35 4.08 -0.48
CA ALA A 104 8.45 2.91 0.39
C ALA A 104 9.90 2.41 0.48
N LYS A 105 10.62 2.38 -0.65
CA LYS A 105 12.03 1.98 -0.68
C LYS A 105 12.94 2.94 0.08
N SER A 106 12.53 4.20 0.24
CA SER A 106 13.33 5.20 0.95
C SER A 106 13.50 4.90 2.43
N PHE A 107 12.67 4.05 3.02
CA PHE A 107 12.84 3.60 4.39
C PHE A 107 14.02 2.63 4.56
N ASN A 108 14.59 2.15 3.46
CA ASN A 108 15.79 1.31 3.43
C ASN A 108 15.65 0.02 4.23
N MET A 109 14.49 -0.60 4.15
CA MET A 109 14.15 -1.87 4.79
C MET A 109 13.61 -2.86 3.76
N PRO A 110 13.69 -4.17 4.02
CA PRO A 110 13.01 -5.13 3.16
C PRO A 110 11.52 -4.81 3.06
N ILE A 111 10.94 -4.97 1.87
CA ILE A 111 9.52 -4.73 1.63
C ILE A 111 8.88 -6.02 1.14
N LYS A 112 7.83 -6.43 1.85
CA LYS A 112 6.94 -7.48 1.38
C LYS A 112 5.77 -6.83 0.66
N ALA A 113 5.44 -7.29 -0.54
CA ALA A 113 4.28 -6.83 -1.28
C ALA A 113 3.37 -8.01 -1.62
N ILE A 114 2.08 -7.72 -1.74
CA ILE A 114 1.07 -8.69 -2.12
C ILE A 114 0.60 -8.38 -3.53
N GLY A 115 0.67 -9.36 -4.42
CA GLY A 115 0.28 -9.21 -5.83
C GLY A 115 -1.23 -9.25 -6.02
N ARG A 116 -1.95 -8.28 -5.46
CA ARG A 116 -3.39 -8.14 -5.63
C ARG A 116 -3.72 -7.59 -7.00
N ASN A 117 -4.88 -7.95 -7.53
CA ASN A 117 -5.43 -7.35 -8.75
C ASN A 117 -4.42 -7.32 -9.92
N ASP A 118 -3.77 -8.47 -10.18
CA ASP A 118 -2.81 -8.63 -11.28
C ASP A 118 -1.62 -7.66 -11.22
N SER A 119 -1.22 -7.22 -10.03
CA SER A 119 -0.12 -6.27 -9.85
C SER A 119 1.26 -6.93 -9.78
N LYS A 120 1.35 -8.25 -9.89
CA LYS A 120 2.62 -8.98 -9.81
C LYS A 120 3.68 -8.43 -10.77
N ASP A 121 3.31 -8.26 -12.04
CA ASP A 121 4.25 -7.77 -13.06
C ASP A 121 4.72 -6.35 -12.74
N PHE A 122 3.86 -5.51 -12.19
CA PHE A 122 4.23 -4.19 -11.74
C PHE A 122 5.34 -4.24 -10.68
N PHE A 123 5.18 -5.09 -9.67
CA PHE A 123 6.19 -5.25 -8.63
C PHE A 123 7.49 -5.85 -9.17
N LEU A 124 7.41 -6.85 -10.04
CA LEU A 124 8.60 -7.42 -10.68
C LEU A 124 9.36 -6.36 -11.46
N HIS A 125 8.63 -5.49 -12.17
CA HIS A 125 9.22 -4.39 -12.93
C HIS A 125 9.94 -3.37 -12.03
N HIS A 126 9.52 -3.27 -10.76
CA HIS A 126 10.13 -2.38 -9.78
C HIS A 126 11.20 -3.06 -8.90
N GLY A 127 11.70 -4.20 -9.34
CA GLY A 127 12.82 -4.87 -8.67
C GLY A 127 12.44 -5.82 -7.55
N PHE A 128 11.15 -6.12 -7.39
CA PHE A 128 10.70 -7.13 -6.44
C PHE A 128 10.93 -8.52 -7.02
N THR A 129 11.13 -9.49 -6.14
CA THR A 129 11.33 -10.90 -6.52
C THR A 129 10.12 -11.71 -6.07
N ASP A 130 9.65 -12.61 -6.92
CA ASP A 130 8.62 -13.57 -6.55
C ASP A 130 9.25 -14.63 -5.63
N VAL A 131 8.70 -14.75 -4.41
CA VAL A 131 9.22 -15.74 -3.44
C VAL A 131 8.57 -17.12 -3.60
N GLU A 132 7.78 -17.29 -4.66
CA GLU A 132 7.12 -18.54 -5.00
C GLU A 132 6.20 -19.07 -3.88
N ALA A 133 5.53 -18.12 -3.20
CA ALA A 133 4.57 -18.41 -2.15
C ALA A 133 3.32 -17.58 -2.34
N LYS A 134 2.24 -18.00 -1.72
CA LYS A 134 0.98 -17.26 -1.73
C LYS A 134 0.56 -16.93 -0.31
N ASN A 135 -0.14 -15.81 -0.15
CA ASN A 135 -0.69 -15.45 1.15
C ASN A 135 -1.99 -16.23 1.41
N ILE A 136 -2.64 -15.95 2.54
CA ILE A 136 -3.87 -16.63 2.93
C ILE A 136 -5.01 -16.42 1.92
N GLU A 137 -4.98 -15.33 1.16
CA GLU A 137 -5.96 -15.01 0.13
C GLU A 137 -5.56 -15.52 -1.27
N GLU A 138 -4.55 -16.40 -1.36
CA GLU A 138 -4.04 -16.96 -2.60
C GLU A 138 -3.40 -15.95 -3.56
N HIS A 139 -2.97 -14.78 -3.06
CA HIS A 139 -2.21 -13.80 -3.85
C HIS A 139 -0.71 -14.10 -3.78
N ASP A 140 0.03 -13.76 -4.83
CA ASP A 140 1.46 -13.89 -4.87
C ASP A 140 2.14 -12.99 -3.83
N VAL A 141 3.20 -13.49 -3.23
CA VAL A 141 4.03 -12.74 -2.28
C VAL A 141 5.33 -12.36 -2.98
N LEU A 142 5.70 -11.08 -2.86
CA LEU A 142 6.87 -10.52 -3.52
C LEU A 142 7.75 -9.82 -2.49
N LEU A 143 9.06 -9.82 -2.75
CA LEU A 143 10.05 -9.28 -1.83
C LEU A 143 11.00 -8.32 -2.54
N TRP A 144 11.24 -7.17 -1.93
CA TRP A 144 12.31 -6.27 -2.30
C TRP A 144 13.27 -6.11 -1.12
N LYS A 145 14.59 -6.09 -1.41
CA LYS A 145 15.63 -5.82 -0.41
C LYS A 145 16.42 -4.59 -0.81
N PRO A 146 16.79 -3.75 0.15
CA PRO A 146 17.66 -2.59 -0.13
C PRO A 146 19.04 -2.99 -0.57
#